data_1f8c9406d7aeb29a3a925e6855ad290e
#
_entry.id   1f8c9406d7aeb29a3a925e6855ad290e
#
_cell.length_a   1.000
_cell.length_b   1.000
_cell.length_c   1.000
_cell.angle_alpha   90.00
_cell.angle_beta   90.00
_cell.angle_gamma   90.00
#
_symmetry.space_group_name_H-M   'P 1'
#
loop_
_entity.id
_entity.type
_entity.pdbx_description
1 polymer ?
#
loop_
_entity_poly.entity_id
_entity_poly.type
_entity_poly.pdbx_seq_one_letter_code
_entity_poly.pdbx_strand_id
1 'polypeptide(L)'
;MLSCLTLITLLCKPLRKKIAGWIRQVSQAEEYWNAIERNQMAIDEIRAGMQQMMATEESKQALFLKFQKSQLSILRDDITRMYFKYLEDKQVPFYARKDMVQLYETYTDMGGNSYVKTIYDEFMEWPVRT
;
A
#
# COMPACT_ATOMS: atom_id res chain seq x y z
N MET A 1 53.60 21.03 64.02
CA MET A 1 53.16 19.69 63.48
C MET A 1 51.87 19.84 62.77
N LEU A 2 51.90 19.80 61.44
CA LEU A 2 50.66 19.65 60.65
C LEU A 2 50.15 18.22 60.87
N SER A 3 48.98 18.10 61.43
CA SER A 3 48.28 16.81 61.69
C SER A 3 48.21 15.97 60.45
N CYS A 4 48.50 14.66 60.54
CA CYS A 4 48.35 13.70 59.45
C CYS A 4 46.97 13.79 58.72
N LEU A 5 45.93 14.19 59.43
CA LEU A 5 44.61 14.43 58.97
C LEU A 5 44.55 15.59 57.95
N THR A 6 45.35 16.65 58.10
CA THR A 6 45.37 17.79 57.17
C THR A 6 46.12 17.45 55.90
N LEU A 7 47.15 16.61 55.95
CA LEU A 7 47.86 16.10 54.79
C LEU A 7 47.01 15.14 53.97
N ILE A 8 46.21 14.26 54.58
CA ILE A 8 45.30 13.34 53.95
C ILE A 8 44.14 14.11 53.22
N THR A 9 43.63 15.16 53.87
CA THR A 9 42.55 15.99 53.22
C THR A 9 43.10 16.83 52.11
N LEU A 10 44.34 17.28 52.09
CA LEU A 10 44.97 18.01 51.00
C LEU A 10 45.29 17.10 49.79
N LEU A 11 45.79 15.89 50.04
CA LEU A 11 46.09 14.89 49.02
C LEU A 11 44.80 14.28 48.38
N CYS A 12 43.73 14.16 49.17
CA CYS A 12 42.46 13.64 48.69
C CYS A 12 41.67 14.62 47.82
N LYS A 13 41.88 15.93 47.90
CA LYS A 13 41.15 16.93 47.08
C LYS A 13 41.34 16.75 45.57
N PRO A 14 42.56 16.62 45.01
CA PRO A 14 42.75 16.40 43.58
C PRO A 14 42.24 15.03 43.14
N LEU A 15 42.35 14.02 43.99
CA LEU A 15 41.86 12.67 43.73
C LEU A 15 40.32 12.65 43.65
N ARG A 16 39.63 13.31 44.57
CA ARG A 16 38.15 13.46 44.54
C ARG A 16 37.66 14.15 43.30
N LYS A 17 38.36 15.20 42.84
CA LYS A 17 38.01 15.89 41.57
C LYS A 17 38.16 14.99 40.36
N LYS A 18 39.20 14.17 40.28
CA LYS A 18 39.44 13.20 39.22
C LYS A 18 38.36 12.09 39.20
N ILE A 19 38.07 11.55 40.41
CA ILE A 19 37.02 10.52 40.54
C ILE A 19 35.64 11.09 40.20
N ALA A 20 35.27 12.29 40.63
CA ALA A 20 34.03 12.94 40.29
C ALA A 20 33.92 13.24 38.80
N GLY A 21 35.00 13.63 38.12
CA GLY A 21 35.09 13.80 36.68
C GLY A 21 34.88 12.49 35.93
N TRP A 22 35.51 11.42 36.38
CA TRP A 22 35.37 10.09 35.78
C TRP A 22 33.95 9.53 35.95
N ILE A 23 33.35 9.64 37.15
CA ILE A 23 31.95 9.23 37.39
C ILE A 23 30.99 9.99 36.48
N ARG A 24 31.19 11.31 36.30
CA ARG A 24 30.36 12.12 35.41
C ARG A 24 30.49 11.68 33.94
N GLN A 25 31.71 11.32 33.53
CA GLN A 25 31.98 10.85 32.18
C GLN A 25 31.36 9.47 31.90
N VAL A 26 31.38 8.57 32.88
CA VAL A 26 30.72 7.25 32.80
C VAL A 26 29.20 7.39 32.78
N SER A 27 28.62 8.26 33.64
CA SER A 27 27.16 8.47 33.62
C SER A 27 26.65 9.09 32.33
N GLN A 28 27.41 9.99 31.71
CA GLN A 28 27.08 10.52 30.38
C GLN A 28 27.17 9.45 29.32
N ALA A 29 28.15 8.56 29.37
CA ALA A 29 28.25 7.45 28.42
C ALA A 29 27.05 6.49 28.54
N GLU A 30 26.61 6.16 29.76
CA GLU A 30 25.40 5.35 29.98
C GLU A 30 24.14 6.03 29.43
N GLU A 31 24.00 7.33 29.57
CA GLU A 31 22.88 8.09 29.05
C GLU A 31 22.83 8.06 27.50
N TYR A 32 23.99 8.17 26.85
CA TYR A 32 24.13 8.03 25.41
C TYR A 32 23.76 6.60 24.90
N TRP A 33 24.25 5.58 25.61
CA TRP A 33 23.92 4.19 25.26
C TRP A 33 22.43 3.91 25.41
N ASN A 34 21.80 4.36 26.47
CA ASN A 34 20.37 4.24 26.71
C ASN A 34 19.53 5.01 25.63
N ALA A 35 20.05 6.15 25.16
CA ALA A 35 19.44 6.90 24.09
C ALA A 35 19.55 6.17 22.74
N ILE A 36 20.70 5.57 22.44
CA ILE A 36 20.93 4.77 21.23
C ILE A 36 20.01 3.53 21.21
N GLU A 37 19.91 2.83 22.33
CA GLU A 37 19.05 1.66 22.46
C GLU A 37 17.57 2.01 22.25
N ARG A 38 17.09 3.10 22.86
CA ARG A 38 15.72 3.59 22.63
C ARG A 38 15.46 3.97 21.17
N ASN A 39 16.42 4.63 20.53
CA ASN A 39 16.31 4.98 19.11
C ASN A 39 16.28 3.73 18.24
N GLN A 40 17.08 2.71 18.55
CA GLN A 40 17.08 1.45 17.82
C GLN A 40 15.75 0.73 17.93
N MET A 41 15.16 0.66 19.13
CA MET A 41 13.84 0.08 19.34
C MET A 41 12.76 0.83 18.54
N ALA A 42 12.80 2.15 18.54
CA ALA A 42 11.86 2.97 17.74
C ALA A 42 12.02 2.73 16.23
N ILE A 43 13.23 2.58 15.73
CA ILE A 43 13.51 2.26 14.31
C ILE A 43 12.95 0.88 13.96
N ASP A 44 13.14 -0.11 14.82
CA ASP A 44 12.65 -1.47 14.58
C ASP A 44 11.11 -1.53 14.60
N GLU A 45 10.45 -0.77 15.48
CA GLU A 45 9.00 -0.64 15.51
C GLU A 45 8.44 0.05 14.25
N ILE A 46 9.09 1.13 13.79
CA ILE A 46 8.73 1.80 12.53
C ILE A 46 8.90 0.83 11.34
N ARG A 47 9.98 0.07 11.30
CA ARG A 47 10.24 -0.90 10.24
C ARG A 47 9.18 -1.99 10.20
N ALA A 48 8.79 -2.54 11.34
CA ALA A 48 7.72 -3.52 11.46
C ALA A 48 6.37 -2.96 10.99
N GLY A 49 6.04 -1.73 11.38
CA GLY A 49 4.83 -1.03 10.93
C GLY A 49 4.82 -0.80 9.42
N MET A 50 5.93 -0.41 8.82
CA MET A 50 6.08 -0.27 7.38
C MET A 50 5.88 -1.60 6.64
N GLN A 51 6.47 -2.69 7.11
CA GLN A 51 6.30 -4.01 6.51
C GLN A 51 4.85 -4.47 6.55
N GLN A 52 4.16 -4.26 7.67
CA GLN A 52 2.74 -4.58 7.79
C GLN A 52 1.87 -3.74 6.83
N MET A 53 2.18 -2.46 6.68
CA MET A 53 1.48 -1.57 5.75
C MET A 53 1.67 -2.01 4.30
N MET A 54 2.89 -2.37 3.89
CA MET A 54 3.19 -2.88 2.55
C MET A 54 2.45 -4.18 2.26
N ALA A 55 2.45 -5.14 3.18
CA ALA A 55 1.72 -6.41 3.03
C ALA A 55 0.20 -6.19 2.91
N THR A 56 -0.36 -5.21 3.62
CA THR A 56 -1.77 -4.84 3.51
C THR A 56 -2.08 -4.21 2.16
N GLU A 57 -1.20 -3.37 1.62
CA GLU A 57 -1.37 -2.72 0.32
C GLU A 57 -1.31 -3.74 -0.82
N GLU A 58 -0.37 -4.68 -0.79
CA GLU A 58 -0.28 -5.79 -1.75
C GLU A 58 -1.56 -6.64 -1.74
N SER A 59 -2.11 -6.94 -0.58
CA SER A 59 -3.36 -7.71 -0.47
C SER A 59 -4.57 -6.96 -1.02
N LYS A 60 -4.66 -5.66 -0.81
CA LYS A 60 -5.70 -4.80 -1.41
C LYS A 60 -5.60 -4.76 -2.93
N GLN A 61 -4.39 -4.61 -3.45
CA GLN A 61 -4.14 -4.60 -4.90
C GLN A 61 -4.51 -5.93 -5.54
N ALA A 62 -4.16 -7.06 -4.92
CA ALA A 62 -4.54 -8.39 -5.40
C ALA A 62 -6.08 -8.59 -5.40
N LEU A 63 -6.78 -8.10 -4.37
CA LEU A 63 -8.23 -8.14 -4.30
C LEU A 63 -8.87 -7.27 -5.39
N PHE A 64 -8.34 -6.06 -5.61
CA PHE A 64 -8.81 -5.16 -6.66
C PHE A 64 -8.68 -5.77 -8.05
N LEU A 65 -7.54 -6.41 -8.36
CA LEU A 65 -7.34 -7.11 -9.64
C LEU A 65 -8.32 -8.28 -9.83
N LYS A 66 -8.61 -9.04 -8.77
CA LYS A 66 -9.62 -10.10 -8.81
C LYS A 66 -11.01 -9.54 -9.09
N PHE A 67 -11.36 -8.45 -8.42
CA PHE A 67 -12.64 -7.77 -8.63
C PHE A 67 -12.76 -7.27 -10.07
N GLN A 68 -11.75 -6.57 -10.59
CA GLN A 68 -11.70 -6.09 -11.98
C GLN A 68 -11.90 -7.23 -12.99
N LYS A 69 -11.19 -8.35 -12.80
CA LYS A 69 -11.34 -9.52 -13.66
C LYS A 69 -12.75 -10.12 -13.63
N SER A 70 -13.36 -10.15 -12.46
CA SER A 70 -14.75 -10.61 -12.29
C SER A 70 -15.74 -9.70 -13.02
N GLN A 71 -15.58 -8.38 -12.89
CA GLN A 71 -16.44 -7.40 -13.58
C GLN A 71 -16.29 -7.50 -15.09
N LEU A 72 -15.07 -7.64 -15.62
CA LEU A 72 -14.85 -7.86 -17.05
C LEU A 72 -15.54 -9.13 -17.57
N SER A 73 -15.57 -10.21 -16.78
CA SER A 73 -16.28 -11.43 -17.15
C SER A 73 -17.79 -11.21 -17.25
N ILE A 74 -18.38 -10.51 -16.28
CA ILE A 74 -19.81 -10.19 -16.26
C ILE A 74 -20.17 -9.31 -17.47
N LEU A 75 -19.44 -8.24 -17.72
CA LEU A 75 -19.67 -7.34 -18.85
C LEU A 75 -19.58 -8.08 -20.19
N ARG A 76 -18.58 -8.93 -20.36
CA ARG A 76 -18.43 -9.76 -21.54
C ARG A 76 -19.64 -10.67 -21.74
N ASP A 77 -20.10 -11.32 -20.67
CA ASP A 77 -21.25 -12.23 -20.73
C ASP A 77 -22.54 -11.48 -21.04
N ASP A 78 -22.72 -10.27 -20.52
CA ASP A 78 -23.88 -9.43 -20.83
C ASP A 78 -23.89 -8.96 -22.30
N ILE A 79 -22.73 -8.49 -22.82
CA ILE A 79 -22.57 -8.12 -24.24
C ILE A 79 -22.86 -9.33 -25.13
N THR A 80 -22.29 -10.48 -24.83
CA THR A 80 -22.46 -11.71 -25.60
C THR A 80 -23.92 -12.18 -25.58
N ARG A 81 -24.55 -12.12 -24.39
CA ARG A 81 -25.98 -12.48 -24.25
C ARG A 81 -26.88 -11.54 -25.06
N MET A 82 -26.61 -10.26 -25.06
CA MET A 82 -27.38 -9.28 -25.86
C MET A 82 -27.18 -9.50 -27.33
N TYR A 83 -25.98 -9.80 -27.81
CA TYR A 83 -25.70 -10.16 -29.18
C TYR A 83 -26.52 -11.39 -29.64
N PHE A 84 -26.42 -12.50 -28.88
CA PHE A 84 -27.16 -13.71 -29.26
C PHE A 84 -28.67 -13.56 -29.19
N LYS A 85 -29.18 -12.70 -28.33
CA LYS A 85 -30.61 -12.39 -28.23
C LYS A 85 -31.19 -11.83 -29.54
N TYR A 86 -30.41 -11.05 -30.28
CA TYR A 86 -30.85 -10.39 -31.50
C TYR A 86 -30.19 -10.95 -32.77
N LEU A 87 -29.37 -11.99 -32.66
CA LEU A 87 -28.61 -12.55 -33.77
C LEU A 87 -29.52 -13.10 -34.90
N GLU A 88 -30.65 -13.73 -34.56
CA GLU A 88 -31.57 -14.31 -35.53
C GLU A 88 -32.29 -13.24 -36.33
N ASP A 89 -32.79 -12.21 -35.66
CA ASP A 89 -33.57 -11.12 -36.32
C ASP A 89 -32.66 -10.13 -37.04
N LYS A 90 -31.41 -9.99 -36.61
CA LYS A 90 -30.45 -8.94 -37.04
C LYS A 90 -31.06 -7.54 -37.08
N GLN A 91 -31.98 -7.28 -36.16
CA GLN A 91 -32.62 -6.00 -35.92
C GLN A 91 -32.72 -5.74 -34.46
N VAL A 92 -32.33 -4.52 -34.02
CA VAL A 92 -32.25 -4.18 -32.60
C VAL A 92 -33.15 -2.98 -32.28
N PRO A 93 -33.84 -2.98 -31.12
CA PRO A 93 -34.54 -1.79 -30.68
C PRO A 93 -33.52 -0.72 -30.26
N PHE A 94 -33.93 0.55 -30.35
CA PHE A 94 -33.04 1.68 -30.04
C PHE A 94 -32.41 1.59 -28.66
N TYR A 95 -33.16 1.18 -27.64
CA TYR A 95 -32.63 1.04 -26.27
C TYR A 95 -31.54 -0.03 -26.20
N ALA A 96 -31.71 -1.18 -26.87
CA ALA A 96 -30.70 -2.23 -26.86
C ALA A 96 -29.40 -1.80 -27.54
N ARG A 97 -29.47 -0.97 -28.59
CA ARG A 97 -28.26 -0.38 -29.19
C ARG A 97 -27.56 0.55 -28.22
N LYS A 98 -28.30 1.38 -27.51
CA LYS A 98 -27.75 2.30 -26.50
C LYS A 98 -27.09 1.52 -25.33
N ASP A 99 -27.76 0.48 -24.85
CA ASP A 99 -27.23 -0.36 -23.78
C ASP A 99 -25.95 -1.08 -24.20
N MET A 100 -25.90 -1.58 -25.45
CA MET A 100 -24.70 -2.22 -26.01
C MET A 100 -23.51 -1.26 -26.05
N VAL A 101 -23.73 0.00 -26.48
CA VAL A 101 -22.67 1.02 -26.47
C VAL A 101 -22.13 1.23 -25.06
N GLN A 102 -23.01 1.42 -24.07
CA GLN A 102 -22.62 1.66 -22.69
C GLN A 102 -21.86 0.47 -22.08
N LEU A 103 -22.31 -0.76 -22.33
CA LEU A 103 -21.65 -1.98 -21.88
C LEU A 103 -20.24 -2.11 -22.49
N TYR A 104 -20.13 -1.83 -23.79
CA TYR A 104 -18.86 -1.94 -24.52
C TYR A 104 -17.86 -0.87 -24.08
N GLU A 105 -18.30 0.40 -23.91
CA GLU A 105 -17.46 1.47 -23.37
C GLU A 105 -16.92 1.10 -21.97
N THR A 106 -17.79 0.67 -21.08
CA THR A 106 -17.39 0.24 -19.73
C THR A 106 -16.41 -0.93 -19.79
N TYR A 107 -16.64 -1.91 -20.67
CA TYR A 107 -15.77 -3.06 -20.86
C TYR A 107 -14.36 -2.65 -21.35
N THR A 108 -14.28 -1.74 -22.30
CA THR A 108 -13.00 -1.24 -22.84
C THR A 108 -12.24 -0.38 -21.84
N ASP A 109 -12.93 0.49 -21.10
CA ASP A 109 -12.33 1.33 -20.04
C ASP A 109 -11.71 0.49 -18.92
N MET A 110 -12.28 -0.69 -18.68
CA MET A 110 -11.74 -1.66 -17.72
C MET A 110 -10.60 -2.54 -18.28
N GLY A 111 -10.20 -2.33 -19.53
CA GLY A 111 -9.13 -3.09 -20.18
C GLY A 111 -9.60 -4.38 -20.85
N GLY A 112 -10.85 -4.43 -21.30
CA GLY A 112 -11.43 -5.55 -22.07
C GLY A 112 -10.70 -5.78 -23.40
N ASN A 113 -10.73 -7.02 -23.89
CA ASN A 113 -9.96 -7.47 -25.04
C ASN A 113 -10.73 -7.40 -26.39
N SER A 114 -10.01 -7.71 -27.50
CA SER A 114 -10.47 -7.57 -28.88
C SER A 114 -11.61 -8.53 -29.30
N TYR A 115 -11.85 -9.65 -28.61
CA TYR A 115 -12.92 -10.60 -28.96
C TYR A 115 -14.32 -9.94 -28.90
N VAL A 116 -14.58 -9.22 -27.84
CA VAL A 116 -15.88 -8.52 -27.67
C VAL A 116 -16.05 -7.40 -28.68
N LYS A 117 -14.95 -6.84 -29.19
CA LYS A 117 -14.99 -5.82 -30.25
C LYS A 117 -15.66 -6.34 -31.50
N THR A 118 -15.36 -7.56 -31.94
CA THR A 118 -15.98 -8.16 -33.15
C THR A 118 -17.48 -8.31 -32.98
N ILE A 119 -17.92 -8.76 -31.80
CA ILE A 119 -19.35 -8.88 -31.48
C ILE A 119 -20.05 -7.51 -31.49
N TYR A 120 -19.39 -6.52 -30.87
CA TYR A 120 -19.92 -5.15 -30.85
C TYR A 120 -20.03 -4.54 -32.23
N ASP A 121 -18.98 -4.62 -33.05
CA ASP A 121 -18.95 -4.05 -34.38
C ASP A 121 -20.07 -4.66 -35.25
N GLU A 122 -20.24 -5.98 -35.24
CA GLU A 122 -21.33 -6.65 -35.97
C GLU A 122 -22.73 -6.23 -35.47
N PHE A 123 -22.91 -6.15 -34.14
CA PHE A 123 -24.18 -5.72 -33.55
C PHE A 123 -24.55 -4.29 -33.94
N MET A 124 -23.59 -3.40 -34.08
CA MET A 124 -23.78 -2.01 -34.45
C MET A 124 -24.16 -1.83 -35.95
N GLU A 125 -23.88 -2.82 -36.81
CA GLU A 125 -24.29 -2.83 -38.22
C GLU A 125 -25.76 -3.17 -38.39
N TRP A 126 -26.41 -3.83 -37.42
CA TRP A 126 -27.81 -4.24 -37.56
C TRP A 126 -28.76 -3.04 -37.51
N PRO A 127 -29.80 -3.00 -38.35
CA PRO A 127 -30.73 -1.88 -38.39
C PRO A 127 -31.53 -1.74 -37.10
N VAL A 128 -31.84 -0.49 -36.74
CA VAL A 128 -32.71 -0.21 -35.60
C VAL A 128 -34.15 -0.48 -36.00
N ARG A 129 -34.84 -1.28 -35.21
CA ARG A 129 -36.29 -1.51 -35.37
C ARG A 129 -37.05 -0.22 -35.05
N THR A 130 -37.77 0.30 -36.02
CA THR A 130 -38.73 1.43 -35.89
C THR A 130 -40.02 1.01 -35.21
#